data_73dc4727585283cb97473f2001aa2b2e
#
_entry.id   73dc4727585283cb97473f2001aa2b2e
#
_cell.length_a   1.000
_cell.length_b   1.000
_cell.length_c   1.000
_cell.angle_alpha   90.00
_cell.angle_beta   90.00
_cell.angle_gamma   90.00
#
_symmetry.space_group_name_H-M   'P 1'
#
loop_
_entity.id
_entity.type
_entity.pdbx_description
1 polymer ?
#
loop_
_entity_poly.entity_id
_entity_poly.type
_entity_poly.pdbx_seq_one_letter_code
_entity_poly.pdbx_strand_id
1 'polypeptide(L)'
;VPTPDDAAVRAWYSENSTTFDSPDLRFVTYVLAEPDAFLDQVEISDDDVAAAYDARVDLYQTPESRTISQMIFPDADTAAEAISRLNAGEDFAAVAMDMLGLTGDDTLLGDLSRDDLTDDLANAAFGLAAEGIAGPVQTPLGHHVLSIVGIIPANVIPLEDARKGLTDDLRREGATDLVYERINDIEDALASGQTIEEAARSTGARLVTINGMDSNGLDRDGNAIEGIATDTDFREIVWTAPIGEAGMVEEIDTDSFIIARVDREETATPRELAEVESRVIDAMKREQAITNAREI
;
A
#
# COMPACT_ATOMS: atom_id res chain seq x y z
N VAL A 1 12.01 -46.49 10.78
CA VAL A 1 12.21 -47.32 9.58
C VAL A 1 13.69 -47.55 9.44
N PRO A 2 14.20 -48.82 9.27
CA PRO A 2 15.62 -49.06 9.05
C PRO A 2 16.10 -48.47 7.73
N THR A 3 17.38 -48.17 7.66
CA THR A 3 18.00 -47.68 6.39
C THR A 3 18.02 -48.83 5.40
N PRO A 4 17.50 -48.64 4.18
CA PRO A 4 17.58 -49.67 3.13
C PRO A 4 19.04 -49.95 2.70
N ASP A 5 19.31 -51.14 2.23
CA ASP A 5 20.60 -51.48 1.69
C ASP A 5 20.80 -50.96 0.24
N ASP A 6 22.03 -50.89 -0.21
CA ASP A 6 22.40 -50.34 -1.53
C ASP A 6 21.70 -51.06 -2.71
N ALA A 7 21.40 -52.35 -2.59
CA ALA A 7 20.72 -53.10 -3.63
C ALA A 7 19.24 -52.70 -3.72
N ALA A 8 18.59 -52.54 -2.59
CA ALA A 8 17.22 -52.04 -2.50
C ALA A 8 17.10 -50.58 -3.01
N VAL A 9 18.06 -49.73 -2.66
CA VAL A 9 18.12 -48.33 -3.14
C VAL A 9 18.20 -48.27 -4.67
N ARG A 10 19.11 -49.06 -5.27
CA ARG A 10 19.27 -49.11 -6.74
C ARG A 10 18.02 -49.66 -7.44
N ALA A 11 17.42 -50.73 -6.92
CA ALA A 11 16.21 -51.30 -7.49
C ALA A 11 15.04 -50.29 -7.45
N TRP A 12 14.81 -49.67 -6.30
CA TRP A 12 13.75 -48.68 -6.12
C TRP A 12 13.97 -47.45 -7.01
N TYR A 13 15.21 -46.94 -7.07
CA TYR A 13 15.55 -45.84 -7.97
C TYR A 13 15.29 -46.19 -9.44
N SER A 14 15.65 -47.40 -9.89
CA SER A 14 15.39 -47.81 -11.27
C SER A 14 13.90 -47.80 -11.64
N GLU A 15 13.03 -48.08 -10.70
CA GLU A 15 11.57 -48.08 -10.90
C GLU A 15 10.95 -46.65 -10.77
N ASN A 16 11.64 -45.73 -10.06
CA ASN A 16 11.13 -44.42 -9.72
C ASN A 16 12.04 -43.26 -10.19
N SER A 17 12.93 -43.51 -11.14
CA SER A 17 13.98 -42.56 -11.54
C SER A 17 13.44 -41.19 -11.97
N THR A 18 12.33 -41.17 -12.69
CA THR A 18 11.70 -39.93 -13.18
C THR A 18 11.24 -38.97 -12.07
N THR A 19 11.03 -39.49 -10.84
CA THR A 19 10.73 -38.65 -9.67
C THR A 19 11.92 -37.78 -9.24
N PHE A 20 13.10 -38.16 -9.69
CA PHE A 20 14.35 -37.48 -9.32
C PHE A 20 15.01 -36.73 -10.48
N ASP A 21 14.33 -36.64 -11.63
CA ASP A 21 14.79 -35.83 -12.74
C ASP A 21 15.03 -34.38 -12.27
N SER A 22 15.99 -33.71 -12.91
CA SER A 22 16.11 -32.26 -12.71
C SER A 22 14.82 -31.58 -13.22
N PRO A 23 14.42 -30.46 -12.64
CA PRO A 23 13.33 -29.69 -13.24
C PRO A 23 13.76 -29.08 -14.58
N ASP A 24 12.80 -28.66 -15.39
CA ASP A 24 13.05 -27.71 -16.46
C ASP A 24 13.51 -26.40 -15.83
N LEU A 25 14.59 -25.82 -16.38
CA LEU A 25 15.17 -24.58 -15.85
C LEU A 25 15.26 -23.53 -16.94
N ARG A 26 14.88 -22.29 -16.61
CA ARG A 26 15.14 -21.12 -17.44
C ARG A 26 16.20 -20.23 -16.82
N PHE A 27 17.14 -19.79 -17.65
CA PHE A 27 18.22 -18.86 -17.30
C PHE A 27 17.79 -17.49 -17.77
N VAL A 28 17.76 -16.52 -16.87
CA VAL A 28 17.10 -15.25 -17.11
C VAL A 28 18.03 -14.10 -16.80
N THR A 29 18.11 -13.15 -17.72
CA THR A 29 18.67 -11.81 -17.47
C THR A 29 17.54 -10.80 -17.51
N TYR A 30 17.45 -9.97 -16.49
CA TYR A 30 16.40 -8.95 -16.40
C TYR A 30 16.92 -7.62 -15.88
N VAL A 31 16.20 -6.57 -16.21
CA VAL A 31 16.34 -5.24 -15.62
C VAL A 31 15.12 -4.99 -14.75
N LEU A 32 15.37 -4.54 -13.52
CA LEU A 32 14.34 -4.11 -12.57
C LEU A 32 14.49 -2.62 -12.34
N ALA A 33 13.41 -1.87 -12.54
CA ALA A 33 13.29 -0.47 -12.24
C ALA A 33 12.21 -0.29 -11.17
N GLU A 34 12.62 0.14 -9.99
CA GLU A 34 11.78 0.34 -8.82
C GLU A 34 12.16 1.65 -8.12
N PRO A 35 11.24 2.40 -7.50
CA PRO A 35 11.55 3.70 -6.88
C PRO A 35 12.67 3.63 -5.87
N ASP A 36 12.75 2.56 -5.08
CA ASP A 36 13.77 2.40 -4.04
C ASP A 36 15.21 2.42 -4.60
N ALA A 37 15.39 2.02 -5.87
CA ALA A 37 16.70 2.06 -6.53
C ALA A 37 17.15 3.50 -6.91
N PHE A 38 16.23 4.46 -6.93
CA PHE A 38 16.47 5.83 -7.39
C PHE A 38 16.36 6.88 -6.27
N LEU A 39 15.98 6.51 -5.05
CA LEU A 39 15.82 7.44 -3.92
C LEU A 39 17.06 8.31 -3.68
N ASP A 40 18.24 7.74 -3.81
CA ASP A 40 19.52 8.47 -3.59
C ASP A 40 19.86 9.43 -4.73
N GLN A 41 19.16 9.35 -5.87
CA GLN A 41 19.37 10.26 -7.01
C GLN A 41 18.46 11.48 -6.95
N VAL A 42 17.46 11.48 -6.06
CA VAL A 42 16.51 12.58 -5.89
C VAL A 42 17.00 13.53 -4.79
N GLU A 43 17.34 14.74 -5.19
CA GLU A 43 17.70 15.82 -4.27
C GLU A 43 16.46 16.68 -4.00
N ILE A 44 16.09 16.83 -2.73
CA ILE A 44 14.97 17.67 -2.28
C ILE A 44 15.54 18.88 -1.53
N SER A 45 15.21 20.07 -2.00
CA SER A 45 15.60 21.32 -1.36
C SER A 45 14.65 21.72 -0.23
N ASP A 46 15.11 22.62 0.64
CA ASP A 46 14.27 23.23 1.68
C ASP A 46 13.08 24.00 1.09
N ASP A 47 13.26 24.60 -0.09
CA ASP A 47 12.20 25.33 -0.80
C ASP A 47 11.12 24.35 -1.33
N ASP A 48 11.50 23.16 -1.82
CA ASP A 48 10.55 22.13 -2.25
C ASP A 48 9.70 21.65 -1.07
N VAL A 49 10.33 21.40 0.08
CA VAL A 49 9.63 21.00 1.31
C VAL A 49 8.67 22.10 1.78
N ALA A 50 9.09 23.37 1.74
CA ALA A 50 8.21 24.48 2.12
C ALA A 50 7.03 24.60 1.16
N ALA A 51 7.26 24.51 -0.15
CA ALA A 51 6.20 24.55 -1.16
C ALA A 51 5.21 23.38 -1.00
N ALA A 52 5.71 22.17 -0.72
CA ALA A 52 4.87 21.01 -0.48
C ALA A 52 4.03 21.14 0.81
N TYR A 53 4.59 21.73 1.85
CA TYR A 53 3.86 22.03 3.08
C TYR A 53 2.73 23.02 2.82
N ASP A 54 3.01 24.12 2.11
CA ASP A 54 2.02 25.14 1.78
C ASP A 54 0.92 24.60 0.88
N ALA A 55 1.27 23.73 -0.09
CA ALA A 55 0.31 23.09 -0.97
C ALA A 55 -0.61 22.06 -0.27
N ARG A 56 -0.16 21.52 0.87
CA ARG A 56 -0.87 20.51 1.67
C ARG A 56 -1.25 21.04 3.06
N VAL A 57 -1.40 22.36 3.19
CA VAL A 57 -1.63 23.04 4.49
C VAL A 57 -2.79 22.43 5.28
N ASP A 58 -3.85 22.02 4.60
CA ASP A 58 -5.05 21.42 5.22
C ASP A 58 -4.74 20.08 5.93
N LEU A 59 -3.65 19.38 5.58
CA LEU A 59 -3.22 18.18 6.27
C LEU A 59 -2.45 18.51 7.57
N TYR A 60 -1.88 19.71 7.65
CA TYR A 60 -1.02 20.15 8.75
C TYR A 60 -1.67 21.18 9.66
N GLN A 61 -2.77 21.79 9.22
CA GLN A 61 -3.49 22.80 9.98
C GLN A 61 -4.97 22.45 10.02
N THR A 62 -5.42 21.99 11.17
CA THR A 62 -6.85 21.77 11.41
C THR A 62 -7.39 22.98 12.16
N PRO A 63 -8.36 23.72 11.62
CA PRO A 63 -8.97 24.86 12.32
C PRO A 63 -9.70 24.41 13.58
N GLU A 64 -9.92 25.34 14.51
CA GLU A 64 -10.84 25.11 15.63
C GLU A 64 -12.22 24.76 15.07
N SER A 65 -12.82 23.68 15.59
CA SER A 65 -14.19 23.30 15.28
C SER A 65 -15.00 23.13 16.55
N ARG A 66 -16.32 23.21 16.39
CA ARG A 66 -17.26 23.06 17.48
C ARG A 66 -18.36 22.08 17.11
N THR A 67 -18.67 21.18 18.02
CA THR A 67 -19.85 20.32 17.90
C THR A 67 -21.08 21.15 18.25
N ILE A 68 -21.95 21.39 17.26
CA ILE A 68 -23.07 22.33 17.35
C ILE A 68 -24.37 21.59 17.15
N SER A 69 -25.33 21.88 18.06
CA SER A 69 -26.75 21.61 17.85
C SER A 69 -27.48 22.92 17.68
N GLN A 70 -28.57 22.93 16.87
CA GLN A 70 -29.31 24.12 16.49
C GLN A 70 -30.83 23.94 16.60
N MET A 71 -31.49 24.94 17.12
CA MET A 71 -32.93 25.14 16.96
C MET A 71 -33.20 26.44 16.19
N ILE A 72 -34.20 26.47 15.33
CA ILE A 72 -34.62 27.67 14.57
C ILE A 72 -36.04 27.99 14.90
N PHE A 73 -36.28 29.18 15.35
CA PHE A 73 -37.59 29.69 15.72
C PHE A 73 -38.07 30.78 14.76
N PRO A 74 -39.41 30.89 14.54
CA PRO A 74 -39.95 31.89 13.61
C PRO A 74 -39.85 33.31 14.12
N ASP A 75 -39.79 33.52 15.44
CA ASP A 75 -39.75 34.82 16.07
C ASP A 75 -38.81 34.87 17.27
N ALA A 76 -38.47 36.08 17.70
CA ALA A 76 -37.54 36.36 18.79
C ALA A 76 -38.07 35.95 20.16
N ASP A 77 -39.37 36.01 20.38
CA ASP A 77 -39.97 35.75 21.70
C ASP A 77 -39.90 34.25 22.03
N THR A 78 -40.24 33.39 21.06
CA THR A 78 -40.14 31.94 21.22
C THR A 78 -38.67 31.47 21.33
N ALA A 79 -37.74 32.10 20.62
CA ALA A 79 -36.31 31.83 20.77
C ALA A 79 -35.79 32.24 22.16
N ALA A 80 -36.25 33.38 22.68
CA ALA A 80 -35.90 33.84 24.02
C ALA A 80 -36.45 32.92 25.13
N GLU A 81 -37.67 32.39 24.94
CA GLU A 81 -38.26 31.40 25.84
C GLU A 81 -37.39 30.11 25.88
N ALA A 82 -37.00 29.59 24.73
CA ALA A 82 -36.09 28.44 24.66
C ALA A 82 -34.79 28.69 25.42
N ILE A 83 -34.13 29.83 25.19
CA ILE A 83 -32.91 30.22 25.93
C ILE A 83 -33.15 30.31 27.42
N SER A 84 -34.27 30.83 27.85
CA SER A 84 -34.63 30.94 29.29
C SER A 84 -34.73 29.54 29.93
N ARG A 85 -35.36 28.60 29.26
CA ARG A 85 -35.48 27.20 29.70
C ARG A 85 -34.13 26.51 29.77
N LEU A 86 -33.28 26.66 28.72
CA LEU A 86 -31.93 26.11 28.67
C LEU A 86 -31.05 26.70 29.80
N ASN A 87 -31.12 27.99 30.04
CA ASN A 87 -30.40 28.64 31.14
C ASN A 87 -30.92 28.22 32.53
N ALA A 88 -32.16 27.74 32.63
CA ALA A 88 -32.68 27.12 33.83
C ALA A 88 -32.22 25.66 34.02
N GLY A 89 -31.47 25.12 33.08
CA GLY A 89 -30.88 23.80 33.15
C GLY A 89 -31.69 22.69 32.47
N GLU A 90 -32.71 23.05 31.67
CA GLU A 90 -33.39 22.06 30.84
C GLU A 90 -32.46 21.53 29.75
N ASP A 91 -32.65 20.27 29.39
CA ASP A 91 -31.87 19.62 28.32
C ASP A 91 -32.25 20.16 26.94
N PHE A 92 -31.25 20.39 26.07
CA PHE A 92 -31.45 20.99 24.74
C PHE A 92 -32.38 20.15 23.85
N ALA A 93 -32.19 18.81 23.83
CA ALA A 93 -33.03 17.91 23.05
C ALA A 93 -34.46 17.85 23.61
N ALA A 94 -34.64 17.97 24.93
CA ALA A 94 -35.97 18.05 25.56
C ALA A 94 -36.72 19.35 25.18
N VAL A 95 -36.03 20.49 25.18
CA VAL A 95 -36.60 21.77 24.73
C VAL A 95 -36.93 21.73 23.24
N ALA A 96 -36.03 21.14 22.39
CA ALA A 96 -36.25 20.97 20.95
C ALA A 96 -37.49 20.12 20.66
N MET A 97 -37.63 19.01 21.38
CA MET A 97 -38.78 18.14 21.24
C MET A 97 -40.10 18.82 21.65
N ASP A 98 -40.10 19.51 22.79
CA ASP A 98 -41.30 20.15 23.32
C ASP A 98 -41.76 21.36 22.48
N MET A 99 -40.83 22.18 22.03
CA MET A 99 -41.15 23.42 21.32
C MET A 99 -41.25 23.28 19.81
N LEU A 100 -40.50 22.34 19.21
CA LEU A 100 -40.37 22.20 17.76
C LEU A 100 -40.68 20.78 17.25
N GLY A 101 -40.82 19.78 18.12
CA GLY A 101 -41.03 18.40 17.75
C GLY A 101 -39.77 17.74 17.13
N LEU A 102 -38.59 18.31 17.39
CA LEU A 102 -37.30 17.82 16.87
C LEU A 102 -36.62 16.88 17.88
N THR A 103 -36.04 15.81 17.39
CA THR A 103 -35.19 14.95 18.21
C THR A 103 -33.79 15.54 18.34
N GLY A 104 -32.96 14.98 19.25
CA GLY A 104 -31.57 15.40 19.37
C GLY A 104 -30.78 15.26 18.06
N ASP A 105 -31.04 14.19 17.32
CA ASP A 105 -30.38 13.96 16.02
C ASP A 105 -30.80 14.97 14.95
N ASP A 106 -32.07 15.43 14.97
CA ASP A 106 -32.58 16.47 14.06
C ASP A 106 -31.95 17.85 14.31
N THR A 107 -31.43 18.06 15.51
CA THR A 107 -30.84 19.36 15.90
C THR A 107 -29.33 19.38 15.72
N LEU A 108 -28.66 18.20 15.63
CA LEU A 108 -27.21 18.10 15.56
C LEU A 108 -26.69 18.47 14.15
N LEU A 109 -25.88 19.53 14.09
CA LEU A 109 -25.17 19.91 12.85
C LEU A 109 -23.83 19.22 12.68
N GLY A 110 -23.25 18.70 13.78
CA GLY A 110 -21.93 18.05 13.79
C GLY A 110 -20.80 19.02 14.16
N ASP A 111 -19.58 18.63 13.79
CA ASP A 111 -18.37 19.40 14.04
C ASP A 111 -18.16 20.40 12.90
N LEU A 112 -18.31 21.69 13.22
CA LEU A 112 -18.21 22.78 12.25
C LEU A 112 -17.07 23.72 12.63
N SER A 113 -16.29 24.10 11.63
CA SER A 113 -15.33 25.20 11.72
C SER A 113 -16.04 26.56 11.60
N ARG A 114 -15.28 27.63 11.81
CA ARG A 114 -15.82 28.99 11.67
C ARG A 114 -16.31 29.26 10.24
N ASP A 115 -15.61 28.72 9.24
CA ASP A 115 -15.87 28.96 7.83
C ASP A 115 -17.08 28.16 7.29
N ASP A 116 -17.55 27.15 8.04
CA ASP A 116 -18.76 26.38 7.71
C ASP A 116 -20.05 27.11 8.10
N LEU A 117 -19.95 28.22 8.81
CA LEU A 117 -21.08 29.01 9.33
C LEU A 117 -21.14 30.38 8.65
N THR A 118 -22.34 30.97 8.63
CA THR A 118 -22.46 32.39 8.32
C THR A 118 -21.83 33.25 9.43
N ASP A 119 -21.33 34.44 9.11
CA ASP A 119 -20.60 35.32 10.02
C ASP A 119 -21.33 35.51 11.37
N ASP A 120 -22.64 35.71 11.36
CA ASP A 120 -23.43 35.95 12.57
C ASP A 120 -23.50 34.71 13.46
N LEU A 121 -23.72 33.53 12.87
CA LEU A 121 -23.71 32.23 13.57
C LEU A 121 -22.30 31.87 14.05
N ALA A 122 -21.29 32.08 13.22
CA ALA A 122 -19.91 31.88 13.59
C ALA A 122 -19.47 32.75 14.77
N ASN A 123 -19.84 34.05 14.76
CA ASN A 123 -19.54 34.94 15.85
C ASN A 123 -20.23 34.53 17.16
N ALA A 124 -21.47 34.06 17.10
CA ALA A 124 -22.18 33.55 18.26
C ALA A 124 -21.60 32.23 18.78
N ALA A 125 -21.38 31.26 17.89
CA ALA A 125 -20.86 29.96 18.27
C ALA A 125 -19.42 30.04 18.80
N PHE A 126 -18.53 30.72 18.10
CA PHE A 126 -17.11 30.84 18.47
C PHE A 126 -16.80 31.96 19.47
N GLY A 127 -17.79 32.78 19.80
CA GLY A 127 -17.72 33.78 20.88
C GLY A 127 -17.75 33.19 22.29
N LEU A 128 -18.25 31.97 22.45
CA LEU A 128 -18.23 31.27 23.73
C LEU A 128 -16.85 30.76 24.07
N ALA A 129 -16.40 30.97 25.31
CA ALA A 129 -15.12 30.45 25.78
C ALA A 129 -15.17 28.98 26.22
N ALA A 130 -16.38 28.43 26.40
CA ALA A 130 -16.64 27.05 26.81
C ALA A 130 -17.96 26.58 26.19
N GLU A 131 -18.25 25.29 26.34
CA GLU A 131 -19.54 24.72 25.99
C GLU A 131 -20.68 25.53 26.61
N GLY A 132 -21.81 25.64 25.89
CA GLY A 132 -22.94 26.45 26.37
C GLY A 132 -23.90 26.83 25.26
N ILE A 133 -24.81 27.74 25.59
CA ILE A 133 -25.88 28.22 24.70
C ILE A 133 -25.50 29.58 24.12
N ALA A 134 -25.65 29.71 22.80
CA ALA A 134 -25.48 30.98 22.08
C ALA A 134 -26.77 31.40 21.34
N GLY A 135 -26.97 32.69 21.22
CA GLY A 135 -28.12 33.26 20.51
C GLY A 135 -29.06 34.05 21.44
N PRO A 136 -30.29 34.43 20.96
CA PRO A 136 -30.78 34.13 19.64
C PRO A 136 -30.02 34.91 18.53
N VAL A 137 -29.67 34.25 17.43
CA VAL A 137 -29.06 34.89 16.27
C VAL A 137 -30.10 35.00 15.16
N GLN A 138 -30.36 36.20 14.68
CA GLN A 138 -31.31 36.42 13.60
C GLN A 138 -30.67 36.19 12.23
N THR A 139 -31.30 35.36 11.41
CA THR A 139 -30.94 35.15 9.99
C THR A 139 -32.21 35.23 9.13
N PRO A 140 -32.08 35.16 7.79
CA PRO A 140 -33.25 35.06 6.92
C PRO A 140 -34.11 33.80 7.17
N LEU A 141 -33.58 32.77 7.82
CA LEU A 141 -34.29 31.54 8.14
C LEU A 141 -35.07 31.61 9.45
N GLY A 142 -34.78 32.60 10.31
CA GLY A 142 -35.40 32.78 11.61
C GLY A 142 -34.40 33.12 12.71
N HIS A 143 -34.79 32.81 13.94
CA HIS A 143 -33.98 33.06 15.14
C HIS A 143 -33.36 31.76 15.62
N HIS A 144 -32.03 31.69 15.53
CA HIS A 144 -31.24 30.49 15.81
C HIS A 144 -30.81 30.50 17.29
N VAL A 145 -31.03 29.38 17.95
CA VAL A 145 -30.47 29.07 19.27
C VAL A 145 -29.50 27.91 19.08
N LEU A 146 -28.21 28.14 19.42
CA LEU A 146 -27.15 27.18 19.27
C LEU A 146 -26.75 26.59 20.61
N SER A 147 -26.51 25.30 20.64
CA SER A 147 -25.83 24.61 21.76
C SER A 147 -24.47 24.12 21.30
N ILE A 148 -23.44 24.58 21.97
CA ILE A 148 -22.08 24.13 21.77
C ILE A 148 -21.80 23.02 22.78
N VAL A 149 -21.70 21.78 22.30
CA VAL A 149 -21.55 20.59 23.14
C VAL A 149 -20.13 20.04 23.11
N GLY A 150 -19.26 20.61 22.29
CA GLY A 150 -17.84 20.27 22.22
C GLY A 150 -17.02 21.37 21.56
N ILE A 151 -15.82 21.57 22.04
CA ILE A 151 -14.82 22.48 21.45
C ILE A 151 -13.58 21.67 21.11
N ILE A 152 -13.29 21.55 19.82
CA ILE A 152 -12.13 20.89 19.28
C ILE A 152 -11.12 21.97 18.93
N PRO A 153 -10.00 22.08 19.65
CA PRO A 153 -9.05 23.17 19.43
C PRO A 153 -8.37 23.04 18.07
N ALA A 154 -7.97 24.16 17.50
CA ALA A 154 -7.11 24.17 16.32
C ALA A 154 -5.82 23.38 16.60
N ASN A 155 -5.41 22.59 15.65
CA ASN A 155 -4.14 21.88 15.68
C ASN A 155 -3.28 22.33 14.50
N VAL A 156 -2.02 22.66 14.78
CA VAL A 156 -1.03 23.02 13.76
C VAL A 156 0.18 22.14 13.96
N ILE A 157 0.50 21.35 12.95
CA ILE A 157 1.77 20.63 12.87
C ILE A 157 2.76 21.56 12.16
N PRO A 158 3.77 22.12 12.83
CA PRO A 158 4.72 23.03 12.21
C PRO A 158 5.50 22.37 11.08
N LEU A 159 5.94 23.16 10.09
CA LEU A 159 6.80 22.67 8.99
C LEU A 159 8.01 21.87 9.51
N GLU A 160 8.60 22.29 10.62
CA GLU A 160 9.76 21.61 11.20
C GLU A 160 9.44 20.15 11.61
N ASP A 161 8.25 19.93 12.14
CA ASP A 161 7.80 18.59 12.55
C ASP A 161 7.36 17.74 11.34
N ALA A 162 6.79 18.38 10.30
CA ALA A 162 6.35 17.73 9.06
C ALA A 162 7.52 17.47 8.09
N ARG A 163 8.66 18.21 8.24
CA ARG A 163 9.78 18.24 7.30
C ARG A 163 10.26 16.87 6.86
N LYS A 164 10.50 15.98 7.83
CA LYS A 164 11.03 14.65 7.52
C LYS A 164 10.08 13.86 6.64
N GLY A 165 8.80 13.81 7.00
CA GLY A 165 7.77 13.09 6.22
C GLY A 165 7.66 13.65 4.81
N LEU A 166 7.56 14.98 4.68
CA LEU A 166 7.51 15.65 3.38
C LEU A 166 8.73 15.37 2.50
N THR A 167 9.94 15.39 3.10
CA THR A 167 11.16 15.07 2.35
C THR A 167 11.14 13.63 1.84
N ASP A 168 10.71 12.69 2.69
CA ASP A 168 10.63 11.28 2.31
C ASP A 168 9.58 11.05 1.21
N ASP A 169 8.42 11.74 1.31
CA ASP A 169 7.35 11.67 0.30
C ASP A 169 7.79 12.25 -1.06
N LEU A 170 8.35 13.46 -1.05
CA LEU A 170 8.85 14.12 -2.27
C LEU A 170 9.98 13.32 -2.93
N ARG A 171 10.85 12.72 -2.12
CA ARG A 171 11.91 11.86 -2.65
C ARG A 171 11.36 10.63 -3.32
N ARG A 172 10.32 10.03 -2.76
CA ARG A 172 9.64 8.87 -3.37
C ARG A 172 8.90 9.27 -4.64
N GLU A 173 8.19 10.40 -4.64
CA GLU A 173 7.54 10.96 -5.84
C GLU A 173 8.57 11.17 -6.97
N GLY A 174 9.69 11.84 -6.67
CA GLY A 174 10.76 12.05 -7.65
C GLY A 174 11.46 10.76 -8.10
N ALA A 175 11.58 9.77 -7.22
CA ALA A 175 12.12 8.47 -7.59
C ALA A 175 11.17 7.70 -8.52
N THR A 176 9.87 7.80 -8.29
CA THR A 176 8.85 7.24 -9.21
C THR A 176 8.94 7.89 -10.60
N ASP A 177 9.08 9.22 -10.67
CA ASP A 177 9.27 9.90 -11.95
C ASP A 177 10.53 9.41 -12.69
N LEU A 178 11.62 9.17 -11.95
CA LEU A 178 12.84 8.60 -12.51
C LEU A 178 12.65 7.16 -13.01
N VAL A 179 11.83 6.34 -12.36
CA VAL A 179 11.50 4.99 -12.86
C VAL A 179 10.87 5.08 -14.24
N TYR A 180 9.84 5.91 -14.41
CA TYR A 180 9.17 6.09 -15.70
C TYR A 180 10.11 6.63 -16.77
N GLU A 181 10.98 7.58 -16.44
CA GLU A 181 12.01 8.08 -17.35
C GLU A 181 12.96 6.96 -17.80
N ARG A 182 13.48 6.17 -16.84
CA ARG A 182 14.42 5.09 -17.15
C ARG A 182 13.80 3.97 -17.96
N ILE A 183 12.54 3.62 -17.71
CA ILE A 183 11.84 2.60 -18.48
C ILE A 183 11.71 3.06 -19.95
N ASN A 184 11.29 4.30 -20.20
CA ASN A 184 11.22 4.86 -21.56
C ASN A 184 12.61 4.85 -22.24
N ASP A 185 13.67 5.24 -21.52
CA ASP A 185 15.04 5.20 -22.05
C ASP A 185 15.49 3.78 -22.42
N ILE A 186 15.09 2.78 -21.62
CA ILE A 186 15.42 1.36 -21.87
C ILE A 186 14.64 0.86 -23.10
N GLU A 187 13.34 1.17 -23.21
CA GLU A 187 12.54 0.79 -24.38
C GLU A 187 13.10 1.39 -25.67
N ASP A 188 13.48 2.67 -25.66
CA ASP A 188 14.10 3.33 -26.79
C ASP A 188 15.44 2.71 -27.16
N ALA A 189 16.26 2.34 -26.17
CA ALA A 189 17.53 1.66 -26.38
C ALA A 189 17.32 0.29 -27.04
N LEU A 190 16.39 -0.53 -26.52
CA LEU A 190 16.05 -1.83 -27.08
C LEU A 190 15.46 -1.71 -28.50
N ALA A 191 14.56 -0.74 -28.72
CA ALA A 191 14.00 -0.47 -30.05
C ALA A 191 15.06 -0.04 -31.07
N SER A 192 16.14 0.61 -30.62
CA SER A 192 17.29 0.96 -31.48
C SER A 192 18.23 -0.23 -31.78
N GLY A 193 17.96 -1.40 -31.21
CA GLY A 193 18.71 -2.63 -31.42
C GLY A 193 19.85 -2.87 -30.41
N GLN A 194 19.88 -2.13 -29.30
CA GLN A 194 20.79 -2.44 -28.19
C GLN A 194 20.37 -3.72 -27.46
N THR A 195 21.34 -4.40 -26.86
CA THR A 195 21.05 -5.53 -25.97
C THR A 195 20.53 -5.04 -24.62
N ILE A 196 19.89 -5.90 -23.83
CA ILE A 196 19.39 -5.57 -22.48
C ILE A 196 20.55 -5.10 -21.57
N GLU A 197 21.76 -5.66 -21.75
CA GLU A 197 22.96 -5.26 -21.01
C GLU A 197 23.48 -3.87 -21.41
N GLU A 198 23.37 -3.52 -22.68
CA GLU A 198 23.75 -2.19 -23.19
C GLU A 198 22.74 -1.14 -22.74
N ALA A 199 21.45 -1.44 -22.84
CA ALA A 199 20.37 -0.59 -22.37
C ALA A 199 20.48 -0.34 -20.85
N ALA A 200 20.65 -1.37 -20.05
CA ALA A 200 20.85 -1.23 -18.61
C ALA A 200 22.07 -0.36 -18.26
N ARG A 201 23.19 -0.54 -18.98
CA ARG A 201 24.41 0.24 -18.73
C ARG A 201 24.25 1.71 -19.10
N SER A 202 23.57 2.02 -20.22
CA SER A 202 23.39 3.39 -20.69
C SER A 202 22.42 4.18 -19.80
N THR A 203 21.44 3.51 -19.19
CA THR A 203 20.42 4.13 -18.34
C THR A 203 20.75 4.08 -16.83
N GLY A 204 21.77 3.29 -16.46
CA GLY A 204 22.13 3.07 -15.06
C GLY A 204 21.15 2.15 -14.31
N ALA A 205 20.28 1.44 -15.04
CA ALA A 205 19.35 0.50 -14.45
C ALA A 205 20.05 -0.77 -13.95
N ARG A 206 19.45 -1.40 -12.94
CA ARG A 206 20.01 -2.60 -12.31
C ARG A 206 19.78 -3.84 -13.18
N LEU A 207 20.86 -4.41 -13.69
CA LEU A 207 20.83 -5.69 -14.41
C LEU A 207 21.07 -6.85 -13.43
N VAL A 208 20.23 -7.87 -13.51
CA VAL A 208 20.31 -9.06 -12.65
C VAL A 208 20.21 -10.33 -13.51
N THR A 209 20.91 -11.39 -13.10
CA THR A 209 20.87 -12.70 -13.78
C THR A 209 20.50 -13.80 -12.79
N ILE A 210 19.55 -14.64 -13.18
CA ILE A 210 19.18 -15.87 -12.48
C ILE A 210 19.76 -17.07 -13.25
N ASN A 211 20.63 -17.83 -12.57
CA ASN A 211 21.34 -18.97 -13.15
C ASN A 211 20.54 -20.27 -13.02
N GLY A 212 19.35 -20.30 -13.63
CA GLY A 212 18.47 -21.46 -13.67
C GLY A 212 17.40 -21.40 -12.56
N MET A 213 16.17 -21.24 -12.99
CA MET A 213 14.96 -21.18 -12.18
C MET A 213 13.91 -22.12 -12.76
N ASP A 214 13.27 -22.93 -11.93
CA ASP A 214 12.10 -23.70 -12.32
C ASP A 214 10.81 -22.86 -12.30
N SER A 215 9.69 -23.43 -12.71
CA SER A 215 8.40 -22.74 -12.75
C SER A 215 7.85 -22.32 -11.37
N ASN A 216 8.44 -22.83 -10.29
CA ASN A 216 8.07 -22.49 -8.92
C ASN A 216 9.02 -21.47 -8.27
N GLY A 217 10.02 -20.99 -9.01
CA GLY A 217 11.04 -20.08 -8.47
C GLY A 217 12.13 -20.77 -7.68
N LEU A 218 12.35 -22.07 -7.92
CA LEU A 218 13.36 -22.87 -7.24
C LEU A 218 14.58 -23.06 -8.14
N ASP A 219 15.75 -23.20 -7.51
CA ASP A 219 16.98 -23.57 -8.20
C ASP A 219 17.00 -25.06 -8.60
N ARG A 220 18.07 -25.49 -9.26
CA ARG A 220 18.28 -26.90 -9.69
C ARG A 220 18.15 -27.91 -8.53
N ASP A 221 18.47 -27.51 -7.32
CA ASP A 221 18.49 -28.38 -6.14
C ASP A 221 17.18 -28.31 -5.34
N GLY A 222 16.23 -27.46 -5.76
CA GLY A 222 14.93 -27.28 -5.16
C GLY A 222 14.92 -26.27 -4.01
N ASN A 223 15.96 -25.42 -3.91
CA ASN A 223 15.97 -24.33 -2.95
C ASN A 223 15.28 -23.10 -3.54
N ALA A 224 14.59 -22.34 -2.70
CA ALA A 224 13.97 -21.09 -3.14
C ALA A 224 15.05 -20.06 -3.55
N ILE A 225 14.84 -19.44 -4.70
CA ILE A 225 15.63 -18.29 -5.14
C ILE A 225 15.01 -17.06 -4.51
N GLU A 226 15.80 -16.32 -3.73
CA GLU A 226 15.33 -15.11 -3.05
C GLU A 226 15.04 -13.96 -4.04
N GLY A 227 14.20 -13.02 -3.61
CA GLY A 227 13.84 -11.83 -4.37
C GLY A 227 12.73 -12.10 -5.37
N ILE A 228 12.85 -11.51 -6.57
CA ILE A 228 11.79 -11.50 -7.59
C ILE A 228 11.36 -12.89 -8.06
N ALA A 229 12.20 -13.90 -7.95
CA ALA A 229 11.86 -15.28 -8.33
C ALA A 229 10.70 -15.86 -7.51
N THR A 230 10.38 -15.28 -6.34
CA THR A 230 9.23 -15.65 -5.51
C THR A 230 7.93 -15.02 -6.01
N ASP A 231 8.02 -13.98 -6.84
CA ASP A 231 6.87 -13.29 -7.42
C ASP A 231 6.21 -14.15 -8.51
N THR A 232 4.86 -14.18 -8.52
CA THR A 232 4.09 -15.03 -9.44
C THR A 232 4.07 -14.44 -10.84
N ASP A 233 3.92 -13.13 -10.96
CA ASP A 233 3.81 -12.45 -12.25
C ASP A 233 5.16 -12.50 -12.97
N PHE A 234 6.26 -12.32 -12.23
CA PHE A 234 7.61 -12.52 -12.77
C PHE A 234 7.81 -13.94 -13.32
N ARG A 235 7.39 -14.98 -12.59
CA ARG A 235 7.48 -16.36 -13.06
C ARG A 235 6.66 -16.58 -14.32
N GLU A 236 5.47 -16.02 -14.39
CA GLU A 236 4.61 -16.13 -15.59
C GLU A 236 5.26 -15.45 -16.80
N ILE A 237 5.79 -14.23 -16.63
CA ILE A 237 6.56 -13.52 -17.65
C ILE A 237 7.71 -14.39 -18.16
N VAL A 238 8.55 -14.92 -17.26
CA VAL A 238 9.70 -15.73 -17.61
C VAL A 238 9.28 -17.01 -18.35
N TRP A 239 8.21 -17.69 -17.92
CA TRP A 239 7.81 -18.99 -18.51
C TRP A 239 7.02 -18.85 -19.80
N THR A 240 6.50 -17.68 -20.13
CA THR A 240 5.83 -17.38 -21.41
C THR A 240 6.75 -16.72 -22.43
N ALA A 241 7.86 -16.10 -21.99
CA ALA A 241 8.78 -15.37 -22.84
C ALA A 241 9.51 -16.28 -23.84
N PRO A 242 9.76 -15.82 -25.09
CA PRO A 242 10.62 -16.51 -26.05
C PRO A 242 12.08 -16.50 -25.58
N ILE A 243 12.84 -17.51 -26.04
CA ILE A 243 14.26 -17.62 -25.70
C ILE A 243 15.09 -16.69 -26.59
N GLY A 244 16.01 -15.94 -26.00
CA GLY A 244 17.01 -15.11 -26.69
C GLY A 244 16.54 -13.70 -27.05
N GLU A 245 15.28 -13.36 -26.80
CA GLU A 245 14.71 -12.04 -27.08
C GLU A 245 14.33 -11.34 -25.78
N ALA A 246 14.63 -10.04 -25.68
CA ALA A 246 14.12 -9.23 -24.59
C ALA A 246 12.60 -9.08 -24.73
N GLY A 247 11.87 -9.30 -23.63
CA GLY A 247 10.44 -9.07 -23.57
C GLY A 247 10.08 -7.58 -23.63
N MET A 248 8.80 -7.30 -23.54
CA MET A 248 8.30 -5.95 -23.33
C MET A 248 8.49 -5.55 -21.86
N VAL A 249 8.29 -4.27 -21.60
CA VAL A 249 8.15 -3.76 -20.23
C VAL A 249 6.87 -4.30 -19.61
N GLU A 250 6.98 -4.88 -18.44
CA GLU A 250 5.84 -5.37 -17.67
C GLU A 250 5.87 -4.74 -16.26
N GLU A 251 4.73 -4.31 -15.78
CA GLU A 251 4.56 -3.83 -14.40
C GLU A 251 4.32 -5.04 -13.49
N ILE A 252 5.14 -5.16 -12.43
CA ILE A 252 5.10 -6.29 -11.48
C ILE A 252 4.61 -5.89 -10.10
N ASP A 253 4.64 -4.61 -9.79
CA ASP A 253 4.10 -3.99 -8.57
C ASP A 253 3.90 -2.50 -8.86
N THR A 254 3.22 -1.78 -7.98
CA THR A 254 2.98 -0.35 -8.11
C THR A 254 4.29 0.39 -8.38
N ASP A 255 4.36 1.08 -9.52
CA ASP A 255 5.53 1.85 -9.99
C ASP A 255 6.82 1.03 -10.14
N SER A 256 6.71 -0.30 -10.24
CA SER A 256 7.85 -1.22 -10.40
C SER A 256 7.75 -1.99 -11.70
N PHE A 257 8.77 -1.91 -12.54
CA PHE A 257 8.76 -2.44 -13.89
C PHE A 257 9.92 -3.40 -14.13
N ILE A 258 9.67 -4.36 -14.99
CA ILE A 258 10.67 -5.34 -15.39
C ILE A 258 10.71 -5.49 -16.91
N ILE A 259 11.92 -5.75 -17.40
CA ILE A 259 12.17 -6.28 -18.74
C ILE A 259 13.01 -7.51 -18.56
N ALA A 260 12.55 -8.67 -19.00
CA ALA A 260 13.23 -9.92 -18.86
C ALA A 260 13.58 -10.52 -20.23
N ARG A 261 14.72 -11.22 -20.29
CA ARG A 261 15.12 -12.08 -21.40
C ARG A 261 15.43 -13.45 -20.85
N VAL A 262 14.83 -14.47 -21.44
CA VAL A 262 15.24 -15.87 -21.20
C VAL A 262 16.44 -16.15 -22.08
N ASP A 263 17.62 -16.32 -21.48
CA ASP A 263 18.86 -16.53 -22.22
C ASP A 263 18.93 -17.94 -22.82
N ARG A 264 18.47 -18.94 -22.08
CA ARG A 264 18.40 -20.34 -22.48
C ARG A 264 17.45 -21.12 -21.57
N GLU A 265 17.10 -22.30 -22.02
CA GLU A 265 16.35 -23.31 -21.29
C GLU A 265 17.17 -24.60 -21.18
N GLU A 266 17.10 -25.25 -20.03
CA GLU A 266 17.56 -26.62 -19.84
C GLU A 266 16.35 -27.49 -19.54
N THR A 267 16.10 -28.49 -20.35
CA THR A 267 15.00 -29.43 -20.14
C THR A 267 15.34 -30.42 -19.03
N ALA A 268 14.31 -30.92 -18.38
CA ALA A 268 14.42 -31.97 -17.36
C ALA A 268 15.30 -33.14 -17.87
N THR A 269 16.24 -33.55 -17.05
CA THR A 269 17.13 -34.69 -17.35
C THR A 269 17.19 -35.64 -16.17
N PRO A 270 17.30 -36.97 -16.42
CA PRO A 270 17.53 -37.95 -15.37
C PRO A 270 18.82 -37.63 -14.60
N ARG A 271 18.73 -37.62 -13.27
CA ARG A 271 19.89 -37.47 -12.39
C ARG A 271 20.47 -38.84 -12.06
N GLU A 272 21.77 -38.92 -12.00
CA GLU A 272 22.43 -40.15 -11.56
C GLU A 272 22.10 -40.48 -10.09
N LEU A 273 21.94 -41.78 -9.76
CA LEU A 273 21.64 -42.19 -8.38
C LEU A 273 22.62 -41.61 -7.36
N ALA A 274 23.88 -41.47 -7.69
CA ALA A 274 24.90 -40.91 -6.80
C ALA A 274 24.60 -39.44 -6.38
N GLU A 275 23.88 -38.67 -7.22
CA GLU A 275 23.52 -37.28 -6.97
C GLU A 275 22.28 -37.17 -6.08
N VAL A 276 21.41 -38.18 -6.11
CA VAL A 276 20.09 -38.15 -5.46
C VAL A 276 19.91 -39.24 -4.39
N GLU A 277 20.96 -39.99 -4.08
CA GLU A 277 20.89 -41.17 -3.21
C GLU A 277 20.25 -40.90 -1.85
N SER A 278 20.57 -39.78 -1.21
CA SER A 278 19.95 -39.40 0.05
C SER A 278 18.43 -39.15 -0.09
N ARG A 279 18.03 -38.51 -1.20
CA ARG A 279 16.61 -38.22 -1.50
C ARG A 279 15.85 -39.53 -1.79
N VAL A 280 16.50 -40.48 -2.50
CA VAL A 280 15.92 -41.79 -2.75
C VAL A 280 15.69 -42.55 -1.45
N ILE A 281 16.70 -42.60 -0.55
CA ILE A 281 16.58 -43.22 0.76
C ILE A 281 15.45 -42.60 1.61
N ASP A 282 15.34 -41.30 1.58
CA ASP A 282 14.27 -40.59 2.32
C ASP A 282 12.89 -40.88 1.72
N ALA A 283 12.76 -40.95 0.41
CA ALA A 283 11.51 -41.31 -0.28
C ALA A 283 11.11 -42.75 0.08
N MET A 284 12.03 -43.69 0.03
CA MET A 284 11.78 -45.07 0.45
C MET A 284 11.33 -45.21 1.89
N LYS A 285 11.98 -44.47 2.81
CA LYS A 285 11.60 -44.44 4.23
C LYS A 285 10.20 -43.85 4.45
N ARG A 286 9.82 -42.82 3.69
CA ARG A 286 8.48 -42.23 3.74
C ARG A 286 7.42 -43.20 3.23
N GLU A 287 7.66 -43.87 2.11
CA GLU A 287 6.74 -44.85 1.55
C GLU A 287 6.51 -46.01 2.52
N GLN A 288 7.58 -46.53 3.12
CA GLN A 288 7.48 -47.59 4.12
C GLN A 288 6.75 -47.15 5.39
N ALA A 289 6.97 -45.91 5.84
CA ALA A 289 6.24 -45.35 6.99
C ALA A 289 4.73 -45.23 6.73
N ILE A 290 4.36 -44.80 5.51
CA ILE A 290 2.96 -44.70 5.07
C ILE A 290 2.31 -46.11 5.02
N THR A 291 3.05 -47.09 4.48
CA THR A 291 2.55 -48.48 4.41
C THR A 291 2.33 -49.06 5.78
N ASN A 292 3.32 -48.90 6.69
CA ASN A 292 3.21 -49.37 8.07
C ASN A 292 2.05 -48.69 8.83
N ALA A 293 1.76 -47.41 8.56
CA ALA A 293 0.65 -46.67 9.18
C ALA A 293 -0.74 -47.10 8.67
N ARG A 294 -0.80 -47.71 7.50
CA ARG A 294 -2.06 -48.21 6.92
C ARG A 294 -2.40 -49.65 7.38
N GLU A 295 -1.41 -50.36 7.94
CA GLU A 295 -1.58 -51.71 8.42
C GLU A 295 -1.95 -51.77 9.93
N ILE A 296 -2.03 -50.63 10.60
CA ILE A 296 -2.47 -50.50 12.01
C ILE A 296 -3.94 -50.05 12.05
#